data_18a0ecd90aeb37038a1f2da0499e4b88
#
_entry.id   18a0ecd90aeb37038a1f2da0499e4b88
#
_cell.length_a   1.000
_cell.length_b   1.000
_cell.length_c   1.000
_cell.angle_alpha   90.00
_cell.angle_beta   90.00
_cell.angle_gamma   90.00
#
_symmetry.space_group_name_H-M   'P 1'
#
loop_
_entity.id
_entity.type
_entity.pdbx_description
1 polymer ?
#
loop_
_entity_poly.entity_id
_entity_poly.type
_entity_poly.pdbx_seq_one_letter_code
_entity_poly.pdbx_strand_id
1 'polypeptide(L)'
;IHKNINVRLEESWFLYVFNYFSSHRNDSTYLSSLNPNYILKFDGALCNQQALVFQKLMKAIDLDYKSVLFDIPRFPEPFGHFASAVKIENQWFFVDTNMEPKYDSGHSLILERLLSGDVALFNSMYPTHLVDGIPEGAITTNFINENPALYGKFFQDFCYFLSWYGWITFLVGYFLINQIKKKFLKL
;
A
#
# COMPACT_ATOMS: atom_id res chain seq x y z
N ILE A 1 13.18 15.74 4.88
CA ILE A 1 13.68 14.96 3.73
C ILE A 1 13.00 13.61 3.82
N HIS A 2 11.96 13.40 3.02
CA HIS A 2 11.29 12.09 2.97
C HIS A 2 12.22 11.12 2.24
N LYS A 3 12.74 10.16 2.97
CA LYS A 3 13.52 9.08 2.36
C LYS A 3 12.55 8.07 1.77
N ASN A 4 12.65 7.80 0.49
CA ASN A 4 11.96 6.68 -0.16
C ASN A 4 12.60 5.36 0.28
N ILE A 5 12.26 4.91 1.47
CA ILE A 5 12.73 3.65 2.06
C ILE A 5 11.58 2.66 2.02
N ASN A 6 11.79 1.52 1.39
CA ASN A 6 10.81 0.44 1.46
C ASN A 6 10.85 -0.20 2.85
N VAL A 7 9.81 0.03 3.66
CA VAL A 7 9.66 -0.62 4.97
C VAL A 7 9.22 -2.06 4.77
N ARG A 8 10.14 -3.01 4.99
CA ARG A 8 9.92 -4.44 4.75
C ARG A 8 9.57 -5.18 6.02
N LEU A 9 8.80 -6.28 5.86
CA LEU A 9 8.48 -7.22 6.93
C LEU A 9 9.63 -8.25 7.05
N GLU A 10 10.71 -7.87 7.71
CA GLU A 10 11.89 -8.73 7.85
C GLU A 10 11.66 -9.95 8.74
N GLU A 11 10.67 -9.92 9.61
CA GLU A 11 10.41 -10.95 10.62
C GLU A 11 9.55 -12.12 10.13
N SER A 12 9.06 -12.10 8.89
CA SER A 12 8.21 -13.15 8.35
C SER A 12 8.97 -14.06 7.38
N TRP A 13 9.67 -15.08 7.91
CA TRP A 13 10.38 -16.05 7.09
C TRP A 13 9.45 -16.78 6.10
N PHE A 14 8.19 -17.03 6.48
CA PHE A 14 7.22 -17.68 5.61
C PHE A 14 6.91 -16.83 4.38
N LEU A 15 6.82 -15.53 4.53
CA LEU A 15 6.62 -14.60 3.42
C LEU A 15 7.83 -14.59 2.48
N TYR A 16 9.05 -14.70 3.00
CA TYR A 16 10.25 -14.84 2.18
C TYR A 16 10.25 -16.14 1.38
N VAL A 17 9.90 -17.26 2.02
CA VAL A 17 9.79 -18.56 1.33
C VAL A 17 8.72 -18.50 0.26
N PHE A 18 7.54 -17.95 0.56
CA PHE A 18 6.47 -17.77 -0.41
C PHE A 18 6.93 -16.92 -1.60
N ASN A 19 7.55 -15.77 -1.35
CA ASN A 19 8.07 -14.89 -2.40
C ASN A 19 9.16 -15.58 -3.26
N TYR A 20 9.99 -16.41 -2.64
CA TYR A 20 11.01 -17.18 -3.36
C TYR A 20 10.43 -18.18 -4.35
N PHE A 21 9.35 -18.89 -3.98
CA PHE A 21 8.71 -19.91 -4.82
C PHE A 21 7.64 -19.34 -5.77
N SER A 22 7.18 -18.12 -5.55
CA SER A 22 6.21 -17.49 -6.45
C SER A 22 6.89 -17.02 -7.75
N SER A 23 6.09 -16.88 -8.80
CA SER A 23 6.54 -16.29 -10.09
C SER A 23 7.01 -14.84 -9.98
N HIS A 24 6.76 -14.21 -8.84
CA HIS A 24 7.11 -12.81 -8.52
C HIS A 24 8.44 -12.69 -7.76
N ARG A 25 9.34 -13.60 -8.01
CA ARG A 25 10.64 -13.69 -7.32
C ARG A 25 11.42 -12.38 -7.26
N ASN A 26 11.28 -11.53 -8.27
CA ASN A 26 11.95 -10.23 -8.36
C ASN A 26 11.08 -9.06 -7.85
N ASP A 27 9.81 -9.30 -7.54
CA ASP A 27 8.90 -8.28 -7.06
C ASP A 27 8.97 -8.16 -5.54
N SER A 28 9.66 -7.14 -5.06
CA SER A 28 9.81 -6.85 -3.63
C SER A 28 8.52 -6.30 -2.99
N THR A 29 7.45 -6.06 -3.76
CA THR A 29 6.20 -5.45 -3.26
C THR A 29 5.52 -6.31 -2.21
N TYR A 30 5.59 -7.65 -2.33
CA TYR A 30 5.02 -8.55 -1.32
C TYR A 30 5.69 -8.47 0.05
N LEU A 31 6.95 -8.03 0.11
CA LEU A 31 7.67 -7.84 1.35
C LEU A 31 7.47 -6.45 1.96
N SER A 32 6.90 -5.53 1.19
CA SER A 32 6.61 -4.17 1.67
C SER A 32 5.51 -4.20 2.71
N SER A 33 5.77 -3.65 3.89
CA SER A 33 4.78 -3.62 4.96
C SER A 33 3.53 -2.84 4.56
N LEU A 34 2.37 -3.44 4.79
CA LEU A 34 1.05 -2.80 4.64
C LEU A 34 0.42 -2.45 6.00
N ASN A 35 1.19 -2.55 7.08
CA ASN A 35 0.74 -2.19 8.41
C ASN A 35 1.14 -0.75 8.77
N PRO A 36 0.20 0.22 8.82
CA PRO A 36 0.51 1.61 9.11
C PRO A 36 1.22 1.82 10.45
N ASN A 37 0.87 1.04 11.49
CA ASN A 37 1.51 1.14 12.81
C ASN A 37 2.98 0.69 12.77
N TYR A 38 3.31 -0.25 11.90
CA TYR A 38 4.68 -0.69 11.72
C TYR A 38 5.47 0.33 10.90
N ILE A 39 4.87 0.85 9.83
CA ILE A 39 5.49 1.87 8.96
C ILE A 39 5.87 3.13 9.75
N LEU A 40 5.03 3.57 10.70
CA LEU A 40 5.28 4.73 11.54
C LEU A 40 6.53 4.64 12.45
N LYS A 41 7.15 3.48 12.58
CA LYS A 41 8.39 3.32 13.34
C LYS A 41 9.65 3.74 12.56
N PHE A 42 9.50 4.09 11.29
CA PHE A 42 10.62 4.40 10.39
C PHE A 42 10.56 5.85 9.93
N ASP A 43 11.73 6.43 9.67
CA ASP A 43 11.90 7.84 9.27
C ASP A 43 11.50 8.11 7.81
N GLY A 44 11.07 7.09 7.07
CA GLY A 44 10.66 7.20 5.68
C GLY A 44 9.92 5.96 5.22
N ALA A 45 9.20 6.09 4.10
CA ALA A 45 8.46 4.99 3.50
C ALA A 45 8.22 5.23 2.00
N LEU A 46 7.76 4.21 1.27
CA LEU A 46 7.32 4.36 -0.11
C LEU A 46 6.00 5.16 -0.19
N CYS A 47 5.68 5.71 -1.35
CA CYS A 47 4.47 6.52 -1.57
C CYS A 47 3.19 5.80 -1.12
N ASN A 48 3.01 4.54 -1.49
CA ASN A 48 1.87 3.72 -1.07
C ASN A 48 1.83 3.50 0.45
N GLN A 49 2.97 3.31 1.09
CA GLN A 49 3.07 3.11 2.53
C GLN A 49 2.73 4.39 3.30
N GLN A 50 3.22 5.54 2.84
CA GLN A 50 2.89 6.85 3.43
C GLN A 50 1.40 7.18 3.26
N ALA A 51 0.83 6.90 2.08
CA ALA A 51 -0.60 7.08 1.84
C ALA A 51 -1.45 6.20 2.77
N LEU A 52 -1.06 4.94 3.03
CA LEU A 52 -1.75 4.07 4.00
C LEU A 52 -1.73 4.64 5.42
N VAL A 53 -0.61 5.23 5.84
CA VAL A 53 -0.51 5.91 7.14
C VAL A 53 -1.45 7.12 7.18
N PHE A 54 -1.43 7.97 6.15
CA PHE A 54 -2.32 9.12 6.05
C PHE A 54 -3.80 8.72 6.10
N GLN A 55 -4.22 7.74 5.30
CA GLN A 55 -5.59 7.25 5.28
C GLN A 55 -6.04 6.70 6.64
N LYS A 56 -5.15 6.01 7.35
CA LYS A 56 -5.43 5.59 8.72
C LYS A 56 -5.63 6.75 9.68
N LEU A 57 -4.87 7.83 9.54
CA LEU A 57 -5.04 9.05 10.34
C LEU A 57 -6.38 9.71 10.02
N MET A 58 -6.75 9.83 8.74
CA MET A 58 -8.04 10.38 8.32
C MET A 58 -9.20 9.58 8.90
N LYS A 59 -9.13 8.25 8.84
CA LYS A 59 -10.11 7.38 9.48
C LYS A 59 -10.19 7.59 11.00
N ALA A 60 -9.07 7.83 11.67
CA ALA A 60 -9.04 8.02 13.13
C ALA A 60 -9.68 9.34 13.58
N ILE A 61 -9.75 10.34 12.70
CA ILE A 61 -10.41 11.64 12.94
C ILE A 61 -11.76 11.76 12.22
N ASP A 62 -12.31 10.64 11.74
CA ASP A 62 -13.62 10.52 11.10
C ASP A 62 -13.79 11.39 9.84
N LEU A 63 -12.74 11.49 9.04
CA LEU A 63 -12.76 12.13 7.73
C LEU A 63 -12.80 11.08 6.61
N ASP A 64 -13.65 11.33 5.60
CA ASP A 64 -13.70 10.51 4.40
C ASP A 64 -12.41 10.67 3.58
N TYR A 65 -11.90 9.55 3.06
CA TYR A 65 -10.69 9.51 2.25
C TYR A 65 -10.86 8.61 1.01
N LYS A 66 -9.97 8.81 0.05
CA LYS A 66 -9.80 7.96 -1.14
C LYS A 66 -8.32 7.76 -1.42
N SER A 67 -8.00 6.66 -2.09
CA SER A 67 -6.70 6.49 -2.75
C SER A 67 -6.72 7.17 -4.11
N VAL A 68 -5.61 7.77 -4.48
CA VAL A 68 -5.36 8.36 -5.80
C VAL A 68 -4.18 7.64 -6.42
N LEU A 69 -4.40 7.02 -7.56
CA LEU A 69 -3.37 6.26 -8.28
C LEU A 69 -3.01 7.02 -9.55
N PHE A 70 -1.73 7.14 -9.79
CA PHE A 70 -1.15 7.62 -11.03
C PHE A 70 -0.58 6.43 -11.76
N ASP A 71 -1.11 6.16 -12.95
CA ASP A 71 -0.58 5.15 -13.86
C ASP A 71 -0.11 5.85 -15.14
N ILE A 72 1.13 6.30 -15.10
CA ILE A 72 1.72 7.08 -16.18
C ILE A 72 2.57 6.14 -17.02
N PRO A 73 2.13 5.82 -18.24
CA PRO A 73 2.93 5.03 -19.16
C PRO A 73 4.21 5.80 -19.53
N ARG A 74 5.33 5.24 -19.16
CA ARG A 74 6.65 5.81 -19.40
C ARG A 74 7.55 4.79 -20.07
N PHE A 75 8.41 5.24 -20.98
CA PHE A 75 9.46 4.39 -21.51
C PHE A 75 10.78 4.70 -20.77
N PRO A 76 11.59 3.69 -20.34
CA PRO A 76 11.40 2.25 -20.52
C PRO A 76 10.47 1.57 -19.52
N GLU A 77 10.11 2.21 -18.41
CA GLU A 77 9.30 1.61 -17.35
C GLU A 77 8.11 2.50 -16.97
N PRO A 78 6.90 1.94 -16.78
CA PRO A 78 5.75 2.69 -16.33
C PRO A 78 6.02 3.31 -14.96
N PHE A 79 5.55 4.52 -14.73
CA PHE A 79 5.64 5.20 -13.45
C PHE A 79 4.32 5.08 -12.72
N GLY A 80 4.33 4.32 -11.64
CA GLY A 80 3.23 4.25 -10.69
C GLY A 80 3.49 5.14 -9.49
N HIS A 81 2.53 6.00 -9.14
CA HIS A 81 2.59 6.78 -7.91
C HIS A 81 1.27 6.68 -7.15
N PHE A 82 1.34 6.70 -5.84
CA PHE A 82 0.21 6.50 -4.97
C PHE A 82 0.10 7.67 -3.98
N ALA A 83 -1.03 8.34 -4.02
CA ALA A 83 -1.37 9.45 -3.14
C ALA A 83 -2.74 9.24 -2.50
N SER A 84 -3.27 10.24 -1.85
CA SER A 84 -4.57 10.19 -1.19
C SER A 84 -5.41 11.44 -1.51
N ALA A 85 -6.69 11.36 -1.25
CA ALA A 85 -7.57 12.51 -1.15
C ALA A 85 -8.38 12.43 0.13
N VAL A 86 -8.74 13.57 0.68
CA VAL A 86 -9.55 13.72 1.89
C VAL A 86 -10.72 14.65 1.61
N LYS A 87 -11.88 14.36 2.20
CA LYS A 87 -13.07 15.19 2.05
C LYS A 87 -13.18 16.14 3.22
N ILE A 88 -13.21 17.45 2.94
CA ILE A 88 -13.40 18.52 3.91
C ILE A 88 -14.57 19.39 3.40
N GLU A 89 -15.58 19.64 4.21
CA GLU A 89 -16.73 20.50 3.88
C GLU A 89 -17.37 20.18 2.50
N ASN A 90 -17.58 18.90 2.19
CA ASN A 90 -18.09 18.42 0.90
C ASN A 90 -17.18 18.55 -0.32
N GLN A 91 -15.94 18.99 -0.17
CA GLN A 91 -14.97 19.07 -1.25
C GLN A 91 -13.84 18.06 -1.04
N TRP A 92 -13.39 17.44 -2.14
CA TRP A 92 -12.24 16.53 -2.12
C TRP A 92 -10.93 17.28 -2.34
N PHE A 93 -10.00 17.15 -1.43
CA PHE A 93 -8.66 17.70 -1.51
C PHE A 93 -7.65 16.60 -1.75
N PHE A 94 -6.80 16.81 -2.74
CA PHE A 94 -5.68 15.93 -3.03
C PHE A 94 -4.56 16.15 -2.03
N VAL A 95 -3.98 15.04 -1.55
CA VAL A 95 -2.86 15.05 -0.59
C VAL A 95 -1.81 14.03 -1.02
N ASP A 96 -0.64 14.51 -1.35
CA ASP A 96 0.53 13.66 -1.60
C ASP A 96 1.48 13.74 -0.41
N THR A 97 1.55 12.67 0.34
CA THR A 97 2.39 12.58 1.54
C THR A 97 3.84 12.23 1.23
N ASN A 98 4.16 11.89 -0.02
CA ASN A 98 5.50 11.46 -0.42
C ASN A 98 6.29 12.55 -1.13
N MET A 99 5.69 13.24 -2.08
CA MET A 99 6.41 14.13 -2.97
C MET A 99 6.35 15.60 -2.56
N GLU A 100 5.57 15.95 -1.54
CA GLU A 100 5.39 17.34 -1.09
C GLU A 100 5.18 18.27 -2.30
N PRO A 101 4.03 18.18 -2.98
CA PRO A 101 3.77 19.05 -4.11
C PRO A 101 3.97 20.48 -3.68
N LYS A 102 4.53 21.33 -4.54
CA LYS A 102 4.68 22.74 -4.27
C LYS A 102 3.29 23.34 -4.15
N TYR A 103 2.80 23.45 -2.94
CA TYR A 103 1.57 24.16 -2.65
C TYR A 103 1.86 25.65 -2.81
N ASP A 104 1.57 26.19 -3.99
CA ASP A 104 1.59 27.64 -4.13
C ASP A 104 0.43 28.21 -3.30
N SER A 105 0.76 29.15 -2.42
CA SER A 105 -0.15 29.70 -1.43
C SER A 105 -1.37 30.36 -2.10
N GLY A 106 -2.41 29.60 -2.34
CA GLY A 106 -3.67 30.10 -2.91
C GLY A 106 -4.41 29.13 -3.81
N HIS A 107 -3.82 28.01 -4.21
CA HIS A 107 -4.53 27.00 -4.99
C HIS A 107 -4.86 25.80 -4.11
N SER A 108 -6.13 25.71 -3.70
CA SER A 108 -6.64 24.47 -3.10
C SER A 108 -6.51 23.36 -4.13
N LEU A 109 -5.83 22.26 -3.76
CA LEU A 109 -5.67 21.09 -4.60
C LEU A 109 -6.97 20.28 -4.63
N ILE A 110 -7.91 20.76 -5.43
CA ILE A 110 -9.20 20.11 -5.58
C ILE A 110 -9.01 18.89 -6.46
N LEU A 111 -9.41 17.73 -5.96
CA LEU A 111 -9.26 16.45 -6.65
C LEU A 111 -9.91 16.44 -8.03
N GLU A 112 -11.09 17.06 -8.16
CA GLU A 112 -11.83 17.15 -9.42
C GLU A 112 -11.04 17.85 -10.52
N ARG A 113 -10.24 18.87 -10.19
CA ARG A 113 -9.38 19.54 -11.17
C ARG A 113 -8.27 18.62 -11.66
N LEU A 114 -7.69 17.82 -10.77
CA LEU A 114 -6.70 16.82 -11.14
C LEU A 114 -7.31 15.74 -12.06
N LEU A 115 -8.47 15.24 -11.70
CA LEU A 115 -9.17 14.21 -12.48
C LEU A 115 -9.65 14.71 -13.84
N SER A 116 -9.90 16.00 -13.98
CA SER A 116 -10.27 16.63 -15.28
C SER A 116 -9.08 16.83 -16.23
N GLY A 117 -7.87 16.42 -15.81
CA GLY A 117 -6.68 16.55 -16.65
C GLY A 117 -6.13 17.97 -16.73
N ASP A 118 -6.27 18.78 -15.66
CA ASP A 118 -5.63 20.10 -15.59
C ASP A 118 -4.10 19.95 -15.51
N VAL A 119 -3.49 19.78 -16.71
CA VAL A 119 -2.04 19.61 -16.87
C VAL A 119 -1.27 20.79 -16.31
N ALA A 120 -1.81 22.01 -16.42
CA ALA A 120 -1.15 23.20 -15.90
C ALA A 120 -1.07 23.16 -14.37
N LEU A 121 -2.15 22.75 -13.70
CA LEU A 121 -2.17 22.54 -12.26
C LEU A 121 -1.15 21.47 -11.86
N PHE A 122 -1.17 20.33 -12.52
CA PHE A 122 -0.26 19.23 -12.22
C PHE A 122 1.21 19.63 -12.42
N ASN A 123 1.53 20.34 -13.51
CA ASN A 123 2.86 20.86 -13.79
C ASN A 123 3.35 21.87 -12.75
N SER A 124 2.43 22.62 -12.13
CA SER A 124 2.77 23.53 -11.05
C SER A 124 3.15 22.82 -9.75
N MET A 125 2.62 21.60 -9.55
CA MET A 125 2.77 20.84 -8.33
C MET A 125 3.96 19.88 -8.33
N TYR A 126 4.21 19.24 -9.47
CA TYR A 126 5.21 18.20 -9.61
C TYR A 126 6.39 18.63 -10.47
N PRO A 127 7.58 18.07 -10.25
CA PRO A 127 8.73 18.31 -11.12
C PRO A 127 8.43 17.88 -12.56
N THR A 128 8.93 18.61 -13.53
CA THR A 128 8.68 18.41 -14.96
C THR A 128 8.96 16.99 -15.45
N HIS A 129 9.94 16.30 -14.86
CA HIS A 129 10.26 14.92 -15.25
C HIS A 129 9.17 13.89 -14.87
N LEU A 130 8.21 14.26 -14.02
CA LEU A 130 7.06 13.41 -13.68
C LEU A 130 5.83 13.72 -14.53
N VAL A 131 5.85 14.83 -15.22
CA VAL A 131 4.67 15.48 -15.79
C VAL A 131 4.62 15.44 -17.31
N ASP A 132 5.77 15.29 -17.96
CA ASP A 132 5.81 15.20 -19.43
C ASP A 132 5.03 13.96 -19.89
N GLY A 133 3.74 14.19 -20.22
CA GLY A 133 2.90 13.21 -20.87
C GLY A 133 1.94 12.40 -19.96
N ILE A 134 1.24 13.05 -19.02
CA ILE A 134 0.11 12.39 -18.34
C ILE A 134 -1.02 12.24 -19.36
N PRO A 135 -1.35 11.01 -19.79
CA PRO A 135 -2.49 10.79 -20.66
C PRO A 135 -3.77 11.00 -19.89
N GLU A 136 -4.83 11.37 -20.62
CA GLU A 136 -6.19 11.38 -20.06
C GLU A 136 -6.51 10.00 -19.45
N GLY A 137 -7.04 9.99 -18.23
CA GLY A 137 -7.36 8.75 -17.50
C GLY A 137 -6.19 8.11 -16.76
N ALA A 138 -4.98 8.68 -16.78
CA ALA A 138 -3.83 8.17 -16.01
C ALA A 138 -3.99 8.35 -14.50
N ILE A 139 -4.96 9.14 -14.05
CA ILE A 139 -5.24 9.35 -12.64
C ILE A 139 -6.59 8.71 -12.31
N THR A 140 -6.58 7.77 -11.39
CA THR A 140 -7.78 7.04 -10.95
C THR A 140 -7.96 7.12 -9.44
N THR A 141 -9.19 6.91 -8.97
CA THR A 141 -9.50 6.84 -7.55
C THR A 141 -10.26 5.56 -7.22
N ASN A 142 -10.07 5.06 -6.00
CA ASN A 142 -10.90 3.97 -5.46
C ASN A 142 -12.21 4.48 -4.82
N PHE A 143 -12.97 3.58 -4.20
CA PHE A 143 -14.17 3.94 -3.45
C PHE A 143 -13.84 4.71 -2.17
N ILE A 144 -14.86 5.42 -1.64
CA ILE A 144 -14.73 6.18 -0.39
C ILE A 144 -14.45 5.22 0.76
N ASN A 145 -13.46 5.57 1.60
CA ASN A 145 -13.05 4.81 2.79
C ASN A 145 -12.62 3.37 2.51
N GLU A 146 -12.34 3.05 1.25
CA GLU A 146 -11.80 1.75 0.90
C GLU A 146 -10.33 1.64 1.34
N ASN A 147 -10.01 0.54 2.01
CA ASN A 147 -8.63 0.21 2.33
C ASN A 147 -8.02 -0.61 1.17
N PRO A 148 -7.16 -0.03 0.32
CA PRO A 148 -6.60 -0.72 -0.83
C PRO A 148 -5.66 -1.86 -0.44
N ALA A 149 -5.18 -1.85 0.79
CA ALA A 149 -4.24 -2.84 1.31
C ALA A 149 -4.93 -3.97 2.11
N LEU A 150 -6.27 -4.00 2.21
CA LEU A 150 -6.98 -4.92 3.11
C LEU A 150 -6.59 -6.39 2.91
N TYR A 151 -6.67 -6.88 1.68
CA TYR A 151 -6.34 -8.28 1.37
C TYR A 151 -4.85 -8.58 1.51
N GLY A 152 -4.00 -7.67 1.05
CA GLY A 152 -2.55 -7.80 1.18
C GLY A 152 -2.12 -7.80 2.65
N LYS A 153 -2.71 -6.92 3.46
CA LYS A 153 -2.46 -6.89 4.90
C LYS A 153 -2.91 -8.18 5.59
N PHE A 154 -4.10 -8.69 5.29
CA PHE A 154 -4.57 -9.96 5.84
C PHE A 154 -3.62 -11.11 5.49
N PHE A 155 -3.15 -11.17 4.25
CA PHE A 155 -2.17 -12.16 3.82
C PHE A 155 -0.85 -12.03 4.58
N GLN A 156 -0.33 -10.82 4.77
CA GLN A 156 0.88 -10.57 5.55
C GLN A 156 0.71 -10.99 7.02
N ASP A 157 -0.40 -10.63 7.65
CA ASP A 157 -0.71 -11.02 9.02
C ASP A 157 -0.80 -12.56 9.18
N PHE A 158 -1.38 -13.24 8.18
CA PHE A 158 -1.45 -14.70 8.13
C PHE A 158 -0.05 -15.33 7.98
N CYS A 159 0.78 -14.82 7.07
CA CYS A 159 2.16 -15.28 6.91
C CYS A 159 2.99 -15.05 8.18
N TYR A 160 2.79 -13.92 8.84
CA TYR A 160 3.43 -13.63 10.12
C TYR A 160 3.00 -14.64 11.19
N PHE A 161 1.71 -14.89 11.31
CA PHE A 161 1.17 -15.91 12.22
C PHE A 161 1.79 -17.29 11.95
N LEU A 162 1.85 -17.73 10.70
CA LEU A 162 2.46 -19.00 10.33
C LEU A 162 3.97 -19.05 10.65
N SER A 163 4.67 -17.92 10.52
CA SER A 163 6.10 -17.86 10.82
C SER A 163 6.40 -18.14 12.29
N TRP A 164 5.54 -17.67 13.17
CA TRP A 164 5.75 -17.79 14.62
C TRP A 164 5.03 -18.99 15.25
N TYR A 165 3.85 -19.34 14.75
CA TYR A 165 2.97 -20.33 15.36
C TYR A 165 2.71 -21.56 14.48
N GLY A 166 3.15 -21.56 13.23
CA GLY A 166 2.90 -22.66 12.28
C GLY A 166 3.45 -24.01 12.77
N TRP A 167 4.58 -24.00 13.46
CA TRP A 167 5.15 -25.21 14.04
C TRP A 167 4.22 -25.90 15.07
N ILE A 168 3.43 -25.13 15.80
CA ILE A 168 2.44 -25.67 16.76
C ILE A 168 1.35 -26.43 16.01
N THR A 169 0.83 -25.84 14.92
CA THR A 169 -0.17 -26.53 14.07
C THR A 169 0.37 -27.82 13.47
N PHE A 170 1.64 -27.86 13.05
CA PHE A 170 2.30 -29.08 12.60
C PHE A 170 2.39 -30.13 13.70
N LEU A 171 2.80 -29.75 14.91
CA LEU A 171 2.87 -30.68 16.05
C LEU A 171 1.47 -31.24 16.39
N VAL A 172 0.48 -30.38 16.54
CA VAL A 172 -0.91 -30.81 16.83
C VAL A 172 -1.41 -31.74 15.73
N GLY A 173 -1.22 -31.39 14.45
CA GLY A 173 -1.58 -32.22 13.32
C GLY A 173 -0.89 -33.60 13.38
N TYR A 174 0.40 -33.64 13.65
CA TYR A 174 1.16 -34.88 13.81
C TYR A 174 0.61 -35.76 14.94
N PHE A 175 0.31 -35.19 16.09
CA PHE A 175 -0.30 -35.94 17.20
C PHE A 175 -1.67 -36.49 16.85
N LEU A 176 -2.53 -35.70 16.20
CA LEU A 176 -3.86 -36.14 15.77
C LEU A 176 -3.78 -37.27 14.77
N ILE A 177 -2.93 -37.17 13.76
CA ILE A 177 -2.72 -38.21 12.74
C ILE A 177 -2.23 -39.51 13.42
N ASN A 178 -1.31 -39.41 14.37
CA ASN A 178 -0.84 -40.58 15.09
C ASN A 178 -1.90 -41.23 15.97
N GLN A 179 -2.79 -40.46 16.57
CA GLN A 179 -3.93 -40.99 17.35
C GLN A 179 -4.93 -41.70 16.42
N ILE A 180 -5.21 -41.13 15.26
CA ILE A 180 -6.08 -41.73 14.24
C ILE A 180 -5.47 -43.06 13.75
N LYS A 181 -4.19 -43.07 13.37
CA LYS A 181 -3.50 -44.31 12.94
C LYS A 181 -3.54 -45.39 14.02
N LYS A 182 -3.33 -45.07 15.28
CA LYS A 182 -3.40 -46.02 16.39
C LYS A 182 -4.80 -46.63 16.57
N LYS A 183 -5.87 -45.86 16.27
CA LYS A 183 -7.25 -46.37 16.31
C LYS A 183 -7.54 -47.34 15.15
N PHE A 184 -7.06 -47.01 13.95
CA PHE A 184 -7.27 -47.88 12.78
C PHE A 184 -6.45 -49.17 12.79
N LEU A 185 -5.28 -49.18 13.46
CA LEU A 185 -4.45 -50.39 13.60
C LEU A 185 -4.92 -51.35 14.73
N LYS A 186 -5.94 -50.97 15.49
CA LYS A 186 -6.53 -51.81 16.55
C LYS A 186 -7.86 -52.43 16.15
N LEU A 187 -8.32 -52.14 14.94
CA LEU A 187 -9.44 -52.80 14.24
C LEU A 187 -8.96 -53.87 13.30
#